data_6ca3f690480c182382a6c97d91cda0af
#
_entry.id   6ca3f690480c182382a6c97d91cda0af
#
_cell.length_a   1.000
_cell.length_b   1.000
_cell.length_c   1.000
_cell.angle_alpha   90.00
_cell.angle_beta   90.00
_cell.angle_gamma   90.00
#
_symmetry.space_group_name_H-M   'P 1'
#
loop_
_entity.id
_entity.type
_entity.pdbx_description
1 polymer ?
#
loop_
_entity_poly.entity_id
_entity_poly.type
_entity_poly.pdbx_seq_one_letter_code
_entity_poly.pdbx_strand_id
1 'polypeptide(L)'
;MTSQPQLSTTPATAEAPEAALDATSASGSAVGTTTDLIERELTAAPPSAPAPPVWWQRLGRPARKPMLLGFFGSVVLAFGALGAGGVLIHDPVLEGTPLVAWRFGHGYALAVLVTYLGLALAVWAWVLLGRDVLARRAGGRAVLSTSLVWMLPILVTPPLFSRDPYSYLAYGTMALRGLDPYAGGPNVLAGPIPDNVHWFWQDTPAPYGPVFVAVAKAVASVTGENMIAGVILMRLAMLVGLALFLAALPGLCRHLGGRKA
;
A
#
# COMPACT_ATOMS: atom_id res chain seq x y z
N MET A 1 -29.58 -11.89 -53.97
CA MET A 1 -29.17 -10.82 -54.88
C MET A 1 -27.79 -10.43 -54.45
N THR A 2 -26.77 -11.10 -55.05
CA THR A 2 -25.92 -10.55 -56.12
C THR A 2 -25.16 -9.30 -55.65
N SER A 3 -23.82 -9.17 -55.62
CA SER A 3 -22.79 -9.74 -56.47
C SER A 3 -21.43 -9.42 -55.86
N GLN A 4 -20.50 -10.34 -55.94
CA GLN A 4 -19.05 -10.04 -56.09
C GLN A 4 -18.77 -9.64 -57.55
N PRO A 5 -17.68 -8.98 -57.85
CA PRO A 5 -16.61 -9.63 -58.59
C PRO A 5 -15.21 -9.26 -58.13
N GLN A 6 -14.30 -10.29 -58.13
CA GLN A 6 -13.40 -10.77 -59.15
C GLN A 6 -12.09 -9.91 -59.33
N LEU A 7 -11.00 -10.47 -58.87
CA LEU A 7 -9.71 -10.77 -59.48
C LEU A 7 -9.28 -9.99 -60.74
N SER A 8 -8.05 -9.45 -60.69
CA SER A 8 -7.15 -9.52 -61.87
C SER A 8 -5.70 -9.66 -61.45
N THR A 9 -5.15 -10.75 -61.85
CA THR A 9 -3.74 -11.15 -61.99
C THR A 9 -3.09 -10.45 -63.17
N THR A 10 -1.81 -10.15 -63.18
CA THR A 10 -0.74 -10.85 -63.91
C THR A 10 0.52 -9.96 -64.05
N PRO A 11 1.71 -10.55 -64.36
CA PRO A 11 3.05 -10.08 -64.02
C PRO A 11 3.84 -9.57 -65.26
N ALA A 12 5.00 -8.97 -64.99
CA ALA A 12 6.08 -8.78 -65.97
C ALA A 12 7.41 -8.66 -65.22
N THR A 13 8.27 -9.58 -65.23
CA THR A 13 9.31 -10.00 -66.17
C THR A 13 10.33 -8.92 -66.56
N ALA A 14 11.58 -9.21 -66.13
CA ALA A 14 12.90 -9.01 -66.76
C ALA A 14 13.39 -7.56 -67.00
N GLU A 15 14.59 -7.27 -66.53
CA GLU A 15 15.82 -7.30 -67.33
C GLU A 15 17.00 -6.78 -66.48
N ALA A 16 18.07 -7.54 -66.54
CA ALA A 16 19.41 -7.07 -66.17
C ALA A 16 20.06 -6.42 -67.42
N PRO A 17 21.08 -5.60 -67.24
CA PRO A 17 22.25 -5.72 -68.04
C PRO A 17 23.56 -5.83 -67.27
N GLU A 18 24.35 -6.68 -67.77
CA GLU A 18 25.77 -6.95 -67.61
C GLU A 18 26.62 -5.76 -68.10
N ALA A 19 27.87 -5.78 -67.68
CA ALA A 19 29.11 -5.16 -68.19
C ALA A 19 29.57 -3.95 -67.35
N ALA A 20 30.81 -3.77 -66.97
CA ALA A 20 32.07 -4.35 -67.47
C ALA A 20 33.16 -4.17 -66.41
N LEU A 21 34.12 -5.04 -66.43
CA LEU A 21 35.44 -4.95 -65.83
C LEU A 21 36.13 -3.60 -66.11
N ASP A 22 36.83 -3.03 -65.13
CA ASP A 22 38.23 -2.68 -65.37
C ASP A 22 39.06 -2.72 -64.09
N ALA A 23 40.22 -3.22 -64.19
CA ALA A 23 41.23 -3.43 -63.19
C ALA A 23 42.04 -2.16 -62.97
N THR A 24 42.57 -1.90 -61.81
CA THR A 24 44.01 -1.81 -61.55
C THR A 24 44.33 -1.36 -60.13
N SER A 25 45.10 -2.19 -59.48
CA SER A 25 46.24 -1.95 -58.58
C SER A 25 46.10 -0.86 -57.50
N ALA A 26 46.26 -1.20 -56.27
CA ALA A 26 47.50 -1.03 -55.52
C ALA A 26 47.31 -1.31 -54.01
N SER A 27 48.28 -1.95 -53.50
CA SER A 27 48.86 -1.79 -52.17
C SER A 27 48.25 -2.55 -51.02
N GLY A 28 48.92 -3.58 -50.67
CA GLY A 28 49.22 -4.17 -49.36
C GLY A 28 48.58 -3.66 -48.16
N SER A 29 47.61 -4.41 -47.63
CA SER A 29 47.33 -4.42 -46.22
C SER A 29 47.25 -5.89 -45.80
N ALA A 30 48.04 -6.20 -44.80
CA ALA A 30 48.23 -7.52 -44.27
C ALA A 30 46.88 -8.24 -44.06
N VAL A 31 46.70 -9.31 -44.80
CA VAL A 31 45.70 -10.34 -44.57
C VAL A 31 46.11 -10.99 -43.24
N GLY A 32 45.56 -10.47 -42.14
CA GLY A 32 45.58 -11.18 -40.87
C GLY A 32 44.99 -12.56 -41.11
N THR A 33 45.77 -13.59 -40.89
CA THR A 33 45.39 -14.99 -41.13
C THR A 33 44.11 -15.26 -40.36
N THR A 34 43.19 -16.01 -40.94
CA THR A 34 41.92 -16.45 -40.34
C THR A 34 42.11 -16.99 -38.90
N THR A 35 43.31 -17.51 -38.63
CA THR A 35 43.76 -17.97 -37.32
C THR A 35 43.86 -16.83 -36.29
N ASP A 36 44.34 -15.63 -36.65
CA ASP A 36 44.46 -14.47 -35.77
C ASP A 36 43.07 -13.89 -35.38
N LEU A 37 42.10 -13.99 -36.27
CA LEU A 37 40.73 -13.56 -35.97
C LEU A 37 40.05 -14.56 -35.05
N ILE A 38 40.29 -15.85 -35.22
CA ILE A 38 39.74 -16.89 -34.34
C ILE A 38 40.38 -16.84 -32.96
N GLU A 39 41.69 -16.58 -32.83
CA GLU A 39 42.37 -16.42 -31.56
C GLU A 39 41.91 -15.15 -30.82
N ARG A 40 41.63 -14.05 -31.52
CA ARG A 40 41.05 -12.83 -30.92
C ARG A 40 39.61 -13.03 -30.43
N GLU A 41 38.82 -13.82 -31.15
CA GLU A 41 37.44 -14.13 -30.75
C GLU A 41 37.39 -15.13 -29.58
N LEU A 42 38.36 -16.06 -29.51
CA LEU A 42 38.52 -17.02 -28.40
C LEU A 42 39.11 -16.39 -27.12
N THR A 43 39.91 -15.31 -27.26
CA THR A 43 40.49 -14.60 -26.10
C THR A 43 39.68 -13.38 -25.67
N ALA A 44 38.68 -12.96 -26.46
CA ALA A 44 37.73 -11.93 -26.00
C ALA A 44 36.89 -12.50 -24.87
N ALA A 45 37.19 -12.10 -23.65
CA ALA A 45 36.33 -12.41 -22.54
C ALA A 45 34.87 -11.98 -22.88
N PRO A 46 33.87 -12.84 -22.64
CA PRO A 46 32.51 -12.48 -22.93
C PRO A 46 32.19 -11.15 -22.23
N PRO A 47 31.45 -10.23 -22.88
CA PRO A 47 31.11 -8.97 -22.27
C PRO A 47 30.50 -9.27 -20.91
N SER A 48 31.10 -8.74 -19.85
CA SER A 48 30.65 -8.95 -18.50
C SER A 48 29.16 -8.58 -18.45
N ALA A 49 28.31 -9.56 -18.11
CA ALA A 49 26.88 -9.31 -17.93
C ALA A 49 26.72 -8.11 -17.00
N PRO A 50 25.86 -7.13 -17.35
CA PRO A 50 25.68 -5.96 -16.52
C PRO A 50 25.34 -6.44 -15.11
N ALA A 51 26.09 -5.96 -14.11
CA ALA A 51 25.85 -6.32 -12.71
C ALA A 51 24.36 -6.17 -12.39
N PRO A 52 23.72 -7.17 -11.77
CA PRO A 52 22.31 -7.08 -11.46
C PRO A 52 22.07 -5.80 -10.66
N PRO A 53 21.09 -4.98 -11.01
CA PRO A 53 20.85 -3.72 -10.33
C PRO A 53 20.63 -4.01 -8.86
N VAL A 54 21.40 -3.36 -8.00
CA VAL A 54 21.30 -3.47 -6.54
C VAL A 54 19.86 -3.22 -6.12
N TRP A 55 19.32 -4.00 -5.19
CA TRP A 55 17.88 -4.04 -4.84
C TRP A 55 17.29 -2.66 -4.51
N TRP A 56 18.09 -1.75 -3.92
CA TRP A 56 17.63 -0.36 -3.63
C TRP A 56 17.49 0.51 -4.89
N GLN A 57 18.19 0.21 -6.00
CA GLN A 57 17.98 0.90 -7.29
C GLN A 57 16.69 0.46 -7.96
N ARG A 58 16.14 -0.71 -7.56
CA ARG A 58 14.83 -1.20 -7.98
C ARG A 58 13.68 -0.59 -7.18
N LEU A 59 13.96 0.13 -6.08
CA LEU A 59 12.99 0.96 -5.40
C LEU A 59 12.69 2.13 -6.33
N GLY A 60 11.62 2.03 -7.12
CA GLY A 60 11.16 3.10 -8.00
C GLY A 60 11.12 4.42 -7.21
N ARG A 61 11.50 5.53 -7.85
CA ARG A 61 11.42 6.85 -7.21
C ARG A 61 9.99 7.05 -6.73
N PRO A 62 9.75 7.27 -5.44
CA PRO A 62 8.41 7.49 -4.94
C PRO A 62 7.83 8.72 -5.65
N ALA A 63 6.53 8.69 -5.93
CA ALA A 63 5.81 9.84 -6.47
C ALA A 63 5.78 10.95 -5.40
N ARG A 64 6.82 11.78 -5.36
CA ARG A 64 7.09 12.70 -4.24
C ARG A 64 5.94 13.64 -3.94
N LYS A 65 5.31 14.20 -4.98
CA LYS A 65 4.20 15.14 -4.80
C LYS A 65 3.01 14.49 -4.09
N PRO A 66 2.41 13.41 -4.60
CA PRO A 66 1.32 12.73 -3.89
C PRO A 66 1.76 12.17 -2.54
N MET A 67 3.01 11.68 -2.39
CA MET A 67 3.51 11.18 -1.12
C MET A 67 3.51 12.27 -0.03
N LEU A 68 4.07 13.44 -0.33
CA LEU A 68 4.13 14.56 0.62
C LEU A 68 2.74 15.14 0.91
N LEU A 69 1.91 15.30 -0.13
CA LEU A 69 0.55 15.81 0.04
C LEU A 69 -0.29 14.88 0.91
N GLY A 70 -0.24 13.56 0.65
CA GLY A 70 -1.00 12.61 1.43
C GLY A 70 -0.45 12.42 2.85
N PHE A 71 0.88 12.51 3.06
CA PHE A 71 1.45 12.54 4.40
C PHE A 71 0.96 13.76 5.18
N PHE A 72 0.99 14.95 4.57
CA PHE A 72 0.44 16.15 5.19
C PHE A 72 -1.06 16.00 5.47
N GLY A 73 -1.83 15.48 4.51
CA GLY A 73 -3.25 15.15 4.71
C GLY A 73 -3.46 14.19 5.87
N SER A 74 -2.62 13.16 6.02
CA SER A 74 -2.69 12.22 7.15
C SER A 74 -2.34 12.88 8.49
N VAL A 75 -1.39 13.81 8.52
CA VAL A 75 -1.08 14.59 9.73
C VAL A 75 -2.24 15.50 10.12
N VAL A 76 -2.84 16.20 9.14
CA VAL A 76 -4.02 17.06 9.38
C VAL A 76 -5.20 16.23 9.87
N LEU A 77 -5.44 15.06 9.25
CA LEU A 77 -6.46 14.11 9.67
C LEU A 77 -6.21 13.61 11.11
N ALA A 78 -4.96 13.27 11.43
CA ALA A 78 -4.54 12.84 12.76
C ALA A 78 -4.80 13.91 13.82
N PHE A 79 -4.49 15.16 13.51
CA PHE A 79 -4.73 16.28 14.40
C PHE A 79 -6.24 16.53 14.62
N GLY A 80 -7.04 16.49 13.55
CA GLY A 80 -8.50 16.58 13.65
C GLY A 80 -9.09 15.46 14.52
N ALA A 81 -8.55 14.24 14.39
CA ALA A 81 -9.01 13.06 15.14
C ALA A 81 -8.84 13.20 16.67
N LEU A 82 -7.94 14.04 17.16
CA LEU A 82 -7.79 14.31 18.60
C LEU A 82 -9.05 14.96 19.21
N GLY A 83 -9.83 15.66 18.40
CA GLY A 83 -11.08 16.26 18.86
C GLY A 83 -12.33 15.54 18.35
N ALA A 84 -12.35 15.16 17.06
CA ALA A 84 -13.51 14.62 16.36
C ALA A 84 -13.47 13.10 16.14
N GLY A 85 -12.40 12.41 16.52
CA GLY A 85 -12.28 10.95 16.45
C GLY A 85 -13.03 10.24 17.59
N GLY A 86 -12.93 8.91 17.60
CA GLY A 86 -13.39 8.06 18.71
C GLY A 86 -12.46 8.17 19.92
N VAL A 87 -12.38 9.37 20.51
CA VAL A 87 -11.54 9.64 21.68
C VAL A 87 -12.08 8.94 22.92
N LEU A 88 -11.19 8.62 23.86
CA LEU A 88 -11.57 8.02 25.14
C LEU A 88 -12.42 8.99 25.96
N ILE A 89 -13.34 8.48 26.78
CA ILE A 89 -14.13 9.29 27.72
C ILE A 89 -13.18 9.99 28.68
N HIS A 90 -12.26 9.25 29.29
CA HIS A 90 -11.13 9.75 30.07
C HIS A 90 -9.85 9.48 29.30
N ASP A 91 -9.26 10.53 28.71
CA ASP A 91 -8.07 10.42 27.88
C ASP A 91 -6.85 10.90 28.66
N PRO A 92 -5.95 9.99 29.10
CA PRO A 92 -4.83 10.35 29.94
C PRO A 92 -3.80 11.24 29.24
N VAL A 93 -3.85 11.34 27.90
CA VAL A 93 -2.93 12.18 27.13
C VAL A 93 -3.48 13.60 26.95
N LEU A 94 -4.79 13.75 26.78
CA LEU A 94 -5.42 15.04 26.51
C LEU A 94 -5.93 15.75 27.78
N GLU A 95 -6.32 14.99 28.80
CA GLU A 95 -6.76 15.57 30.07
C GLU A 95 -5.64 16.39 30.74
N GLY A 96 -5.98 17.57 31.18
CA GLY A 96 -5.01 18.52 31.77
C GLY A 96 -4.22 19.33 30.75
N THR A 97 -4.41 19.14 29.44
CA THR A 97 -3.78 19.93 28.39
C THR A 97 -4.78 20.92 27.75
N PRO A 98 -4.31 22.04 27.14
CA PRO A 98 -5.20 22.93 26.38
C PRO A 98 -5.91 22.25 25.21
N LEU A 99 -5.40 21.11 24.75
CA LEU A 99 -5.99 20.34 23.66
C LEU A 99 -7.35 19.72 24.04
N VAL A 100 -7.70 19.66 25.33
CA VAL A 100 -9.02 19.22 25.76
C VAL A 100 -10.13 20.10 25.18
N ALA A 101 -9.87 21.41 24.98
CA ALA A 101 -10.81 22.33 24.36
C ALA A 101 -11.14 21.96 22.90
N TRP A 102 -10.27 21.19 22.24
CA TRP A 102 -10.47 20.68 20.88
C TRP A 102 -11.66 19.69 20.77
N ARG A 103 -12.12 19.16 21.92
CA ARG A 103 -13.18 18.15 22.02
C ARG A 103 -14.57 18.74 22.28
N PHE A 104 -14.69 20.03 22.58
CA PHE A 104 -15.95 20.65 23.03
C PHE A 104 -16.27 21.92 22.23
N GLY A 105 -17.57 22.21 22.12
CA GLY A 105 -18.07 23.45 21.55
C GLY A 105 -17.48 23.77 20.16
N HIS A 106 -16.96 25.00 20.02
CA HIS A 106 -16.34 25.46 18.77
C HIS A 106 -15.06 24.68 18.43
N GLY A 107 -14.32 24.19 19.44
CA GLY A 107 -13.16 23.33 19.23
C GLY A 107 -13.52 22.03 18.50
N TYR A 108 -14.61 21.39 18.92
CA TYR A 108 -15.13 20.19 18.24
C TYR A 108 -15.54 20.48 16.79
N ALA A 109 -16.24 21.58 16.53
CA ALA A 109 -16.61 21.97 15.17
C ALA A 109 -15.38 22.18 14.26
N LEU A 110 -14.33 22.84 14.80
CA LEU A 110 -13.05 23.00 14.11
C LEU A 110 -12.34 21.66 13.92
N ALA A 111 -12.35 20.77 14.90
CA ALA A 111 -11.76 19.44 14.79
C ALA A 111 -12.42 18.61 13.67
N VAL A 112 -13.75 18.67 13.57
CA VAL A 112 -14.50 18.05 12.47
C VAL A 112 -14.08 18.64 11.12
N LEU A 113 -14.02 19.96 11.00
CA LEU A 113 -13.60 20.64 9.77
C LEU A 113 -12.17 20.22 9.36
N VAL A 114 -11.24 20.21 10.32
CA VAL A 114 -9.84 19.79 10.09
C VAL A 114 -9.77 18.31 9.69
N THR A 115 -10.57 17.44 10.29
CA THR A 115 -10.68 16.03 9.93
C THR A 115 -11.10 15.87 8.47
N TYR A 116 -12.15 16.57 8.03
CA TYR A 116 -12.61 16.50 6.65
C TYR A 116 -11.62 17.15 5.67
N LEU A 117 -10.91 18.21 6.07
CA LEU A 117 -9.84 18.79 5.28
C LEU A 117 -8.69 17.79 5.07
N GLY A 118 -8.27 17.12 6.15
CA GLY A 118 -7.25 16.08 6.07
C GLY A 118 -7.68 14.92 5.15
N LEU A 119 -8.94 14.49 5.25
CA LEU A 119 -9.52 13.47 4.37
C LEU A 119 -9.51 13.93 2.90
N ALA A 120 -9.93 15.16 2.62
CA ALA A 120 -9.94 15.71 1.26
C ALA A 120 -8.53 15.77 0.66
N LEU A 121 -7.52 16.18 1.45
CA LEU A 121 -6.13 16.18 1.03
C LEU A 121 -5.60 14.76 0.75
N ALA A 122 -5.95 13.80 1.60
CA ALA A 122 -5.58 12.40 1.41
C ALA A 122 -6.22 11.81 0.14
N VAL A 123 -7.50 12.08 -0.11
CA VAL A 123 -8.21 11.67 -1.33
C VAL A 123 -7.57 12.33 -2.56
N TRP A 124 -7.25 13.62 -2.50
CA TRP A 124 -6.57 14.29 -3.61
C TRP A 124 -5.20 13.66 -3.89
N ALA A 125 -4.40 13.42 -2.85
CA ALA A 125 -3.12 12.75 -2.99
C ALA A 125 -3.27 11.35 -3.62
N TRP A 126 -4.31 10.59 -3.22
CA TRP A 126 -4.63 9.30 -3.80
C TRP A 126 -4.96 9.39 -5.30
N VAL A 127 -5.76 10.40 -5.71
CA VAL A 127 -6.07 10.64 -7.13
C VAL A 127 -4.80 10.98 -7.92
N LEU A 128 -3.90 11.82 -7.36
CA LEU A 128 -2.63 12.15 -8.00
C LEU A 128 -1.73 10.92 -8.14
N LEU A 129 -1.65 10.09 -7.09
CA LEU A 129 -0.90 8.84 -7.13
C LEU A 129 -1.47 7.89 -8.20
N GLY A 130 -2.79 7.76 -8.27
CA GLY A 130 -3.48 6.97 -9.29
C GLY A 130 -3.17 7.43 -10.72
N ARG A 131 -3.15 8.75 -10.94
CA ARG A 131 -2.73 9.33 -12.24
C ARG A 131 -1.28 9.01 -12.59
N ASP A 132 -0.38 9.02 -11.59
CA ASP A 132 1.02 8.66 -11.80
C ASP A 132 1.19 7.17 -12.13
N VAL A 133 0.38 6.30 -11.52
CA VAL A 133 0.35 4.86 -11.85
C VAL A 133 -0.19 4.62 -13.26
N LEU A 134 -1.31 5.25 -13.63
CA LEU A 134 -1.90 5.13 -14.95
C LEU A 134 -0.95 5.65 -16.05
N ALA A 135 -0.22 6.72 -15.78
CA ALA A 135 0.80 7.27 -16.66
C ALA A 135 2.13 6.48 -16.61
N ARG A 136 2.19 5.35 -15.91
CA ARG A 136 3.39 4.50 -15.72
C ARG A 136 4.59 5.24 -15.11
N ARG A 137 4.37 6.35 -14.39
CA ARG A 137 5.40 7.11 -13.67
C ARG A 137 5.68 6.53 -12.29
N ALA A 138 4.72 5.82 -11.70
CA ALA A 138 4.84 5.16 -10.41
C ALA A 138 4.53 3.66 -10.53
N GLY A 139 5.41 2.82 -10.03
CA GLY A 139 5.20 1.37 -9.95
C GLY A 139 4.71 0.93 -8.58
N GLY A 140 4.42 -0.36 -8.41
CA GLY A 140 3.87 -0.94 -7.18
C GLY A 140 4.67 -0.62 -5.91
N ARG A 141 6.00 -0.55 -6.00
CA ARG A 141 6.87 -0.16 -4.88
C ARG A 141 6.69 1.29 -4.46
N ALA A 142 6.52 2.21 -5.43
CA ALA A 142 6.25 3.60 -5.14
C ALA A 142 4.88 3.76 -4.47
N VAL A 143 3.87 3.01 -4.90
CA VAL A 143 2.56 2.97 -4.26
C VAL A 143 2.68 2.45 -2.84
N LEU A 144 3.36 1.31 -2.62
CA LEU A 144 3.53 0.73 -1.30
C LEU A 144 4.26 1.70 -0.34
N SER A 145 5.41 2.25 -0.75
CA SER A 145 6.17 3.18 0.08
C SER A 145 5.36 4.44 0.42
N THR A 146 4.61 4.97 -0.54
CA THR A 146 3.73 6.12 -0.33
C THR A 146 2.62 5.81 0.67
N SER A 147 1.96 4.65 0.53
CA SER A 147 0.90 4.21 1.45
C SER A 147 1.44 4.00 2.88
N LEU A 148 2.62 3.38 3.02
CA LEU A 148 3.26 3.20 4.33
C LEU A 148 3.55 4.55 5.00
N VAL A 149 4.06 5.54 4.24
CA VAL A 149 4.31 6.89 4.77
C VAL A 149 3.01 7.56 5.23
N TRP A 150 1.91 7.41 4.48
CA TRP A 150 0.61 7.97 4.88
C TRP A 150 0.01 7.30 6.12
N MET A 151 0.32 6.03 6.34
CA MET A 151 -0.16 5.29 7.51
C MET A 151 0.49 5.74 8.82
N LEU A 152 1.74 6.25 8.79
CA LEU A 152 2.50 6.57 10.01
C LEU A 152 1.76 7.50 10.98
N PRO A 153 1.20 8.66 10.56
CA PRO A 153 0.45 9.52 11.47
C PRO A 153 -0.81 8.84 12.01
N ILE A 154 -1.48 8.02 11.18
CA ILE A 154 -2.75 7.38 11.51
C ILE A 154 -2.59 6.26 12.55
N LEU A 155 -1.40 5.62 12.61
CA LEU A 155 -1.15 4.51 13.55
C LEU A 155 -1.30 4.92 15.01
N VAL A 156 -0.97 6.16 15.34
CA VAL A 156 -0.94 6.66 16.72
C VAL A 156 -2.15 7.54 17.09
N THR A 157 -3.08 7.77 16.15
CA THR A 157 -4.26 8.61 16.42
C THR A 157 -5.36 7.85 17.14
N PRO A 158 -6.30 8.54 17.81
CA PRO A 158 -7.57 7.93 18.19
C PRO A 158 -8.28 7.26 17.00
N PRO A 159 -9.15 6.28 17.20
CA PRO A 159 -9.95 5.71 16.12
C PRO A 159 -10.71 6.79 15.37
N LEU A 160 -10.66 6.75 14.02
CA LEU A 160 -11.36 7.69 13.15
C LEU A 160 -12.78 7.16 12.88
N PHE A 161 -13.78 8.05 12.89
CA PHE A 161 -15.16 7.80 12.46
C PHE A 161 -15.92 6.69 13.20
N SER A 162 -15.28 5.86 14.03
CA SER A 162 -15.91 4.76 14.76
C SER A 162 -15.17 4.48 16.06
N ARG A 163 -15.92 3.99 17.06
CA ARG A 163 -15.40 3.49 18.36
C ARG A 163 -15.26 1.96 18.38
N ASP A 164 -15.41 1.28 17.24
CA ASP A 164 -15.33 -0.19 17.15
C ASP A 164 -14.03 -0.80 17.68
N PRO A 165 -12.83 -0.17 17.55
CA PRO A 165 -11.63 -0.71 18.16
C PRO A 165 -11.73 -0.98 19.66
N TYR A 166 -12.55 -0.21 20.37
CA TYR A 166 -12.81 -0.43 21.80
C TYR A 166 -13.69 -1.66 22.03
N SER A 167 -14.65 -1.94 21.13
CA SER A 167 -15.42 -3.19 21.18
C SER A 167 -14.53 -4.41 20.96
N TYR A 168 -13.53 -4.31 20.07
CA TYR A 168 -12.57 -5.40 19.84
C TYR A 168 -11.78 -5.73 21.11
N LEU A 169 -11.30 -4.70 21.80
CA LEU A 169 -10.59 -4.87 23.07
C LEU A 169 -11.51 -5.43 24.16
N ALA A 170 -12.77 -5.00 24.19
CA ALA A 170 -13.75 -5.50 25.13
C ALA A 170 -14.03 -7.01 24.93
N TYR A 171 -14.26 -7.46 23.70
CA TYR A 171 -14.43 -8.90 23.42
C TYR A 171 -13.16 -9.70 23.76
N GLY A 172 -11.97 -9.14 23.48
CA GLY A 172 -10.70 -9.74 23.89
C GLY A 172 -10.60 -9.89 25.42
N THR A 173 -11.01 -8.86 26.16
CA THR A 173 -11.02 -8.85 27.62
C THR A 173 -12.05 -9.83 28.18
N MET A 174 -13.25 -9.95 27.59
CA MET A 174 -14.23 -10.97 27.94
C MET A 174 -13.61 -12.37 27.83
N ALA A 175 -13.03 -12.71 26.68
CA ALA A 175 -12.38 -13.98 26.45
C ALA A 175 -11.18 -14.22 27.39
N LEU A 176 -10.46 -13.16 27.80
CA LEU A 176 -9.35 -13.24 28.74
C LEU A 176 -9.85 -13.59 30.17
N ARG A 177 -10.99 -13.00 30.57
CA ARG A 177 -11.62 -13.25 31.86
C ARG A 177 -12.46 -14.52 31.91
N GLY A 178 -12.46 -15.34 30.85
CA GLY A 178 -13.21 -16.60 30.76
C GLY A 178 -14.71 -16.40 30.47
N LEU A 179 -15.13 -15.20 30.08
CA LEU A 179 -16.49 -14.94 29.63
C LEU A 179 -16.61 -15.28 28.14
N ASP A 180 -17.78 -15.79 27.74
CA ASP A 180 -18.04 -16.11 26.34
C ASP A 180 -18.47 -14.84 25.58
N PRO A 181 -17.63 -14.30 24.66
CA PRO A 181 -17.96 -13.12 23.88
C PRO A 181 -19.08 -13.36 22.85
N TYR A 182 -19.44 -14.62 22.60
CA TYR A 182 -20.52 -14.99 21.68
C TYR A 182 -21.88 -15.14 22.37
N ALA A 183 -21.88 -15.24 23.72
CA ALA A 183 -23.12 -15.33 24.51
C ALA A 183 -23.67 -13.99 24.95
N GLY A 184 -22.83 -12.94 25.03
CA GLY A 184 -23.24 -11.63 25.49
C GLY A 184 -22.32 -10.51 25.01
N GLY A 185 -22.70 -9.27 25.33
CA GLY A 185 -21.96 -8.07 24.96
C GLY A 185 -21.01 -7.56 26.04
N PRO A 186 -20.19 -6.54 25.74
CA PRO A 186 -19.22 -5.93 26.63
C PRO A 186 -19.75 -5.37 27.95
N ASN A 187 -21.06 -5.12 28.09
CA ASN A 187 -21.70 -4.60 29.32
C ASN A 187 -21.51 -5.50 30.56
N VAL A 188 -21.15 -6.79 30.36
CA VAL A 188 -20.81 -7.71 31.46
C VAL A 188 -19.47 -7.38 32.12
N LEU A 189 -18.66 -6.51 31.48
CA LEU A 189 -17.39 -6.03 32.04
C LEU A 189 -17.65 -4.81 32.93
N ALA A 190 -16.74 -4.57 33.88
CA ALA A 190 -16.69 -3.35 34.66
C ALA A 190 -15.41 -2.58 34.33
N GLY A 191 -15.43 -1.27 34.54
CA GLY A 191 -14.28 -0.39 34.39
C GLY A 191 -14.23 0.35 33.05
N PRO A 192 -13.08 0.94 32.67
CA PRO A 192 -12.99 1.88 31.55
C PRO A 192 -13.21 1.25 30.19
N ILE A 193 -13.08 -0.07 30.07
CA ILE A 193 -13.20 -0.74 28.77
C ILE A 193 -14.62 -0.65 28.22
N PRO A 194 -15.68 -1.13 28.93
CA PRO A 194 -17.06 -1.04 28.43
C PRO A 194 -17.53 0.41 28.27
N ASP A 195 -17.08 1.34 29.13
CA ASP A 195 -17.46 2.75 29.05
C ASP A 195 -17.06 3.39 27.69
N ASN A 196 -15.96 2.94 27.10
CA ASN A 196 -15.48 3.43 25.82
C ASN A 196 -16.11 2.71 24.60
N VAL A 197 -16.80 1.61 24.81
CA VAL A 197 -17.55 0.90 23.75
C VAL A 197 -18.77 1.73 23.35
N HIS A 198 -19.03 1.84 22.05
CA HIS A 198 -20.23 2.51 21.56
C HIS A 198 -21.48 1.79 22.09
N TRP A 199 -22.48 2.52 22.53
CA TRP A 199 -23.71 1.99 23.16
C TRP A 199 -24.36 0.84 22.35
N PHE A 200 -24.32 0.90 21.02
CA PHE A 200 -24.86 -0.11 20.12
C PHE A 200 -24.22 -1.50 20.32
N TRP A 201 -22.92 -1.54 20.67
CA TRP A 201 -22.17 -2.76 20.83
C TRP A 201 -22.12 -3.29 22.27
N GLN A 202 -22.59 -2.51 23.23
CA GLN A 202 -22.48 -2.87 24.66
C GLN A 202 -23.23 -4.17 25.00
N ASP A 203 -24.40 -4.39 24.38
CA ASP A 203 -25.24 -5.58 24.59
C ASP A 203 -25.13 -6.62 23.45
N THR A 204 -24.28 -6.35 22.46
CA THR A 204 -24.19 -7.17 21.25
C THR A 204 -23.10 -8.21 21.40
N PRO A 205 -23.38 -9.53 21.16
CA PRO A 205 -22.36 -10.55 21.07
C PRO A 205 -21.34 -10.29 19.95
N ALA A 206 -20.12 -10.83 20.08
CA ALA A 206 -19.06 -10.63 19.11
C ALA A 206 -19.44 -11.19 17.71
N PRO A 207 -19.49 -10.34 16.66
CA PRO A 207 -19.77 -10.79 15.31
C PRO A 207 -18.53 -11.35 14.59
N TYR A 208 -17.40 -11.48 15.27
CA TYR A 208 -16.09 -11.81 14.72
C TYR A 208 -15.74 -13.27 14.92
N GLY A 209 -15.00 -13.85 13.96
CA GLY A 209 -14.54 -15.24 14.06
C GLY A 209 -13.54 -15.50 15.19
N PRO A 210 -13.34 -16.77 15.58
CA PRO A 210 -12.55 -17.13 16.76
C PRO A 210 -11.08 -16.71 16.67
N VAL A 211 -10.50 -16.67 15.49
CA VAL A 211 -9.11 -16.20 15.28
C VAL A 211 -8.98 -14.73 15.66
N PHE A 212 -9.94 -13.89 15.26
CA PHE A 212 -9.95 -12.49 15.62
C PHE A 212 -10.08 -12.29 17.13
N VAL A 213 -11.00 -13.01 17.77
CA VAL A 213 -11.19 -12.97 19.23
C VAL A 213 -9.92 -13.45 19.95
N ALA A 214 -9.23 -14.47 19.43
CA ALA A 214 -7.95 -14.92 19.99
C ALA A 214 -6.86 -13.84 19.90
N VAL A 215 -6.76 -13.12 18.76
CA VAL A 215 -5.87 -11.96 18.61
C VAL A 215 -6.24 -10.86 19.61
N ALA A 216 -7.51 -10.52 19.72
CA ALA A 216 -8.00 -9.51 20.66
C ALA A 216 -7.71 -9.89 22.12
N LYS A 217 -7.87 -11.19 22.47
CA LYS A 217 -7.50 -11.75 23.78
C LYS A 217 -6.00 -11.60 24.05
N ALA A 218 -5.15 -11.91 23.06
CA ALA A 218 -3.70 -11.75 23.20
C ALA A 218 -3.31 -10.27 23.38
N VAL A 219 -3.96 -9.36 22.66
CA VAL A 219 -3.76 -7.91 22.84
C VAL A 219 -4.18 -7.51 24.26
N ALA A 220 -5.38 -7.87 24.70
CA ALA A 220 -5.89 -7.54 26.03
C ALA A 220 -5.00 -8.10 27.16
N SER A 221 -4.41 -9.30 27.00
CA SER A 221 -3.49 -9.90 27.97
C SER A 221 -2.21 -9.09 28.19
N VAL A 222 -1.76 -8.35 27.17
CA VAL A 222 -0.54 -7.52 27.22
C VAL A 222 -0.86 -6.10 27.68
N THR A 223 -1.97 -5.53 27.24
CA THR A 223 -2.31 -4.12 27.46
C THR A 223 -3.18 -3.86 28.69
N GLY A 224 -3.85 -4.88 29.19
CA GLY A 224 -4.80 -4.74 30.32
C GLY A 224 -5.87 -3.68 30.02
N GLU A 225 -6.00 -2.70 30.89
CA GLU A 225 -6.96 -1.60 30.75
C GLU A 225 -6.40 -0.38 29.99
N ASN A 226 -5.14 -0.44 29.49
CA ASN A 226 -4.57 0.63 28.69
C ASN A 226 -5.14 0.62 27.27
N MET A 227 -6.23 1.37 27.08
CA MET A 227 -6.97 1.44 25.83
C MET A 227 -6.14 2.00 24.67
N ILE A 228 -5.24 2.95 24.93
CA ILE A 228 -4.36 3.54 23.90
C ILE A 228 -3.40 2.47 23.38
N ALA A 229 -2.70 1.80 24.30
CA ALA A 229 -1.80 0.71 23.94
C ALA A 229 -2.56 -0.43 23.24
N GLY A 230 -3.77 -0.75 23.69
CA GLY A 230 -4.64 -1.74 23.10
C GLY A 230 -5.00 -1.44 21.65
N VAL A 231 -5.40 -0.21 21.35
CA VAL A 231 -5.72 0.23 19.98
C VAL A 231 -4.47 0.19 19.09
N ILE A 232 -3.32 0.64 19.58
CA ILE A 232 -2.07 0.61 18.82
C ILE A 232 -1.66 -0.84 18.53
N LEU A 233 -1.69 -1.72 19.54
CA LEU A 233 -1.30 -3.12 19.37
C LEU A 233 -2.27 -3.87 18.45
N MET A 234 -3.57 -3.57 18.53
CA MET A 234 -4.56 -4.12 17.59
C MET A 234 -4.26 -3.68 16.14
N ARG A 235 -3.91 -2.42 15.91
CA ARG A 235 -3.50 -1.94 14.58
C ARG A 235 -2.25 -2.65 14.08
N LEU A 236 -1.24 -2.85 14.94
CA LEU A 236 -0.05 -3.60 14.58
C LEU A 236 -0.37 -5.05 14.20
N ALA A 237 -1.29 -5.71 14.93
CA ALA A 237 -1.75 -7.04 14.58
C ALA A 237 -2.47 -7.06 13.21
N MET A 238 -3.28 -6.04 12.90
CA MET A 238 -3.91 -5.92 11.58
C MET A 238 -2.90 -5.65 10.46
N LEU A 239 -1.79 -4.95 10.74
CA LEU A 239 -0.71 -4.75 9.77
C LEU A 239 -0.02 -6.06 9.38
N VAL A 240 0.04 -7.05 10.27
CA VAL A 240 0.53 -8.40 9.93
C VAL A 240 -0.37 -9.04 8.86
N GLY A 241 -1.68 -8.97 9.02
CA GLY A 241 -2.64 -9.43 8.01
C GLY A 241 -2.48 -8.71 6.67
N LEU A 242 -2.32 -7.38 6.71
CA LEU A 242 -2.05 -6.58 5.51
C LEU A 242 -0.74 -7.00 4.83
N ALA A 243 0.33 -7.23 5.60
CA ALA A 243 1.61 -7.66 5.06
C ALA A 243 1.51 -9.04 4.38
N LEU A 244 0.80 -10.00 5.00
CA LEU A 244 0.53 -11.30 4.40
C LEU A 244 -0.28 -11.19 3.11
N PHE A 245 -1.33 -10.35 3.10
CA PHE A 245 -2.10 -10.07 1.88
C PHE A 245 -1.22 -9.50 0.77
N LEU A 246 -0.41 -8.48 1.05
CA LEU A 246 0.49 -7.86 0.08
C LEU A 246 1.56 -8.85 -0.42
N ALA A 247 2.04 -9.74 0.43
CA ALA A 247 2.98 -10.80 0.05
C ALA A 247 2.35 -11.85 -0.88
N ALA A 248 1.08 -12.19 -0.67
CA ALA A 248 0.34 -13.15 -1.49
C ALA A 248 -0.11 -12.57 -2.84
N LEU A 249 -0.32 -11.26 -2.92
CA LEU A 249 -0.89 -10.57 -4.09
C LEU A 249 -0.14 -10.83 -5.42
N PRO A 250 1.22 -10.77 -5.48
CA PRO A 250 1.94 -11.06 -6.73
C PRO A 250 1.76 -12.51 -7.20
N GLY A 251 1.63 -13.46 -6.26
CA GLY A 251 1.35 -14.87 -6.56
C GLY A 251 -0.03 -15.03 -7.18
N LEU A 252 -1.02 -14.43 -6.55
CA LEU A 252 -2.41 -14.45 -7.02
C LEU A 252 -2.55 -13.82 -8.42
N CYS A 253 -1.95 -12.64 -8.65
CA CYS A 253 -1.96 -11.98 -9.95
C CYS A 253 -1.35 -12.86 -11.05
N ARG A 254 -0.27 -13.57 -10.77
CA ARG A 254 0.33 -14.51 -11.73
C ARG A 254 -0.58 -15.69 -12.03
N HIS A 255 -1.22 -16.24 -11.01
CA HIS A 255 -2.15 -17.36 -11.15
C HIS A 255 -3.37 -16.98 -12.01
N LEU A 256 -3.87 -15.77 -11.88
CA LEU A 256 -4.98 -15.23 -12.67
C LEU A 256 -4.57 -14.69 -14.05
N GLY A 257 -3.35 -14.97 -14.53
CA GLY A 257 -2.88 -14.56 -15.85
C GLY A 257 -2.40 -13.10 -15.93
N GLY A 258 -2.20 -12.44 -14.80
CA GLY A 258 -1.64 -11.09 -14.74
C GLY A 258 -0.17 -11.07 -15.17
N ARG A 259 0.24 -10.03 -15.94
CA ARG A 259 1.65 -9.79 -16.25
C ARG A 259 2.42 -9.44 -14.97
N LYS A 260 3.67 -9.86 -14.87
CA LYS A 260 4.58 -9.38 -13.82
C LYS A 260 4.68 -7.86 -13.93
N ALA A 261 4.22 -7.15 -12.90
CA ALA A 261 4.41 -5.73 -12.77
C ALA A 261 5.87 -5.41 -12.38
#